data_162995f6ed7343653d5ef370c068ed77
#
_entry.id   162995f6ed7343653d5ef370c068ed77
#
_cell.length_a   1.000
_cell.length_b   1.000
_cell.length_c   1.000
_cell.angle_alpha   90.00
_cell.angle_beta   90.00
_cell.angle_gamma   90.00
#
_symmetry.space_group_name_H-M   'P 1'
#
loop_
_entity.id
_entity.type
_entity.pdbx_description
1 polymer ?
#
loop_
_entity_poly.entity_id
_entity_poly.type
_entity_poly.pdbx_seq_one_letter_code
_entity_poly.pdbx_strand_id
1 'polypeptide(L)'
;MSAQRLLLFISFIALLGSLFLYAEAGDGVWLTRVPDKQRMRENPFAGRPEAVAAGAKLFRQNCSNCHGSEALGTKKYPNLHTEQVRAATPGELEWLLKNGSMRNGMPSWSRLPEQQRWQIVAFLKSLQ
;
A
#
# COMPACT_ATOMS: atom_id res chain seq x y z
N MET A 1 5.47 45.40 19.04
CA MET A 1 4.57 44.26 19.27
C MET A 1 4.62 43.91 20.77
N SER A 2 3.50 43.81 21.45
CA SER A 2 3.55 43.46 22.88
C SER A 2 3.95 41.99 23.04
N ALA A 3 4.67 41.65 24.11
CA ALA A 3 5.11 40.30 24.43
C ALA A 3 3.97 39.27 24.39
N GLN A 4 2.76 39.71 24.74
CA GLN A 4 1.56 38.90 24.71
C GLN A 4 1.11 38.49 23.28
N ARG A 5 1.29 39.39 22.29
CA ARG A 5 1.01 39.08 20.87
C ARG A 5 2.06 38.12 20.29
N LEU A 6 3.31 38.26 20.70
CA LEU A 6 4.39 37.36 20.29
C LEU A 6 4.18 35.93 20.82
N LEU A 7 3.76 35.78 22.08
CA LEU A 7 3.45 34.48 22.68
C LEU A 7 2.25 33.78 21.97
N LEU A 8 1.21 34.53 21.60
CA LEU A 8 0.06 33.99 20.86
C LEU A 8 0.46 33.53 19.45
N PHE A 9 1.36 34.26 18.77
CA PHE A 9 1.87 33.84 17.45
C PHE A 9 2.72 32.57 17.53
N ILE A 10 3.59 32.45 18.53
CA ILE A 10 4.42 31.27 18.75
C ILE A 10 3.55 30.04 19.07
N SER A 11 2.52 30.20 19.91
CA SER A 11 1.58 29.13 20.25
C SER A 11 0.75 28.69 19.03
N PHE A 12 0.36 29.62 18.16
CA PHE A 12 -0.41 29.32 16.95
C PHE A 12 0.43 28.56 15.91
N ILE A 13 1.71 28.96 15.72
CA ILE A 13 2.64 28.27 14.82
C ILE A 13 2.96 26.86 15.34
N ALA A 14 3.14 26.69 16.66
CA ALA A 14 3.36 25.39 17.27
C ALA A 14 2.15 24.45 17.11
N LEU A 15 0.92 24.99 17.21
CA LEU A 15 -0.32 24.23 17.02
C LEU A 15 -0.50 23.79 15.56
N LEU A 16 -0.20 24.67 14.59
CA LEU A 16 -0.24 24.32 13.16
C LEU A 16 0.84 23.32 12.78
N GLY A 17 2.05 23.42 13.34
CA GLY A 17 3.12 22.44 13.13
C GLY A 17 2.77 21.05 13.65
N SER A 18 2.07 20.95 14.77
CA SER A 18 1.64 19.66 15.31
C SER A 18 0.51 19.01 14.50
N LEU A 19 -0.38 19.79 13.87
CA LEU A 19 -1.40 19.25 12.97
C LEU A 19 -0.81 18.62 11.69
N PHE A 20 0.28 19.19 11.15
CA PHE A 20 0.96 18.64 9.98
C PHE A 20 1.67 17.32 10.27
N LEU A 21 2.13 17.09 11.49
CA LEU A 21 2.81 15.85 11.88
C LEU A 21 1.87 14.65 12.05
N TYR A 22 0.56 14.87 12.22
CA TYR A 22 -0.43 13.78 12.35
C TYR A 22 -0.99 13.27 11.03
N ALA A 23 -0.78 13.96 9.91
CA ALA A 23 -1.38 13.62 8.63
C ALA A 23 -0.63 12.52 7.84
N GLU A 24 0.59 12.16 8.22
CA GLU A 24 1.44 11.22 7.46
C GLU A 24 1.69 9.85 8.13
N ALA A 25 1.10 9.57 9.27
CA ALA A 25 1.39 8.36 10.04
C ALA A 25 0.67 7.08 9.57
N GLY A 26 -0.11 7.13 8.48
CA GLY A 26 -0.99 6.03 8.08
C GLY A 26 -0.46 5.07 7.01
N ASP A 27 0.30 5.52 6.02
CA ASP A 27 0.32 4.86 4.72
C ASP A 27 1.62 4.14 4.32
N GLY A 28 2.65 4.14 5.11
CA GLY A 28 3.94 3.56 4.71
C GLY A 28 4.56 2.54 5.67
N VAL A 29 3.96 2.31 6.82
CA VAL A 29 4.58 1.52 7.91
C VAL A 29 4.85 0.06 7.53
N TRP A 30 4.08 -0.54 6.61
CA TRP A 30 4.32 -1.90 6.15
C TRP A 30 5.61 -2.03 5.31
N LEU A 31 5.97 -1.00 4.53
CA LEU A 31 7.19 -0.97 3.72
C LEU A 31 8.46 -1.08 4.57
N THR A 32 8.46 -0.50 5.77
CA THR A 32 9.61 -0.54 6.68
C THR A 32 9.91 -1.94 7.23
N ARG A 33 8.96 -2.86 7.12
CA ARG A 33 9.09 -4.25 7.61
C ARG A 33 9.58 -5.22 6.57
N VAL A 34 9.62 -4.80 5.29
CA VAL A 34 10.03 -5.67 4.21
C VAL A 34 11.54 -5.86 4.24
N PRO A 35 12.06 -7.09 4.40
CA PRO A 35 13.49 -7.35 4.37
C PRO A 35 14.09 -6.96 3.01
N ASP A 36 15.31 -6.43 3.02
CA ASP A 36 15.99 -5.96 1.79
C ASP A 36 16.07 -7.03 0.70
N LYS A 37 16.35 -8.28 1.08
CA LYS A 37 16.34 -9.40 0.14
C LYS A 37 14.99 -9.59 -0.57
N GLN A 38 13.88 -9.34 0.12
CA GLN A 38 12.55 -9.42 -0.49
C GLN A 38 12.26 -8.20 -1.37
N ARG A 39 12.66 -7.03 -0.91
CA ARG A 39 12.52 -5.76 -1.65
C ARG A 39 13.17 -5.81 -3.03
N MET A 40 14.32 -6.47 -3.15
CA MET A 40 15.08 -6.63 -4.40
C MET A 40 14.53 -7.72 -5.33
N ARG A 41 13.51 -8.47 -4.93
CA ARG A 41 12.96 -9.53 -5.80
C ARG A 41 12.16 -8.91 -6.95
N GLU A 42 12.50 -9.35 -8.15
CA GLU A 42 11.74 -9.00 -9.35
C GLU A 42 10.57 -9.97 -9.56
N ASN A 43 9.55 -9.49 -10.25
CA ASN A 43 8.42 -10.34 -10.62
C ASN A 43 8.79 -11.18 -11.84
N PRO A 44 8.83 -12.53 -11.75
CA PRO A 44 9.18 -13.39 -12.88
C PRO A 44 8.15 -13.35 -14.02
N PHE A 45 6.99 -12.70 -13.79
CA PHE A 45 5.91 -12.54 -14.76
C PHE A 45 5.77 -11.08 -15.24
N ALA A 46 6.73 -10.21 -14.94
CA ALA A 46 6.69 -8.81 -15.37
C ALA A 46 6.53 -8.70 -16.89
N GLY A 47 5.66 -7.79 -17.33
CA GLY A 47 5.43 -7.52 -18.75
C GLY A 47 4.67 -8.61 -19.53
N ARG A 48 4.14 -9.65 -18.85
CA ARG A 48 3.37 -10.72 -19.49
C ARG A 48 1.87 -10.45 -19.42
N PRO A 49 1.19 -10.17 -20.55
CA PRO A 49 -0.25 -9.88 -20.55
C PRO A 49 -1.10 -11.01 -19.95
N GLU A 50 -0.72 -12.26 -20.20
CA GLU A 50 -1.40 -13.42 -19.66
C GLU A 50 -1.32 -13.51 -18.13
N ALA A 51 -0.19 -13.08 -17.55
CA ALA A 51 -0.02 -13.04 -16.10
C ALA A 51 -0.85 -11.89 -15.48
N VAL A 52 -0.94 -10.75 -16.15
CA VAL A 52 -1.81 -9.64 -15.75
C VAL A 52 -3.28 -10.09 -15.75
N ALA A 53 -3.74 -10.76 -16.81
CA ALA A 53 -5.10 -11.27 -16.90
C ALA A 53 -5.42 -12.32 -15.81
N ALA A 54 -4.49 -13.25 -15.55
CA ALA A 54 -4.61 -14.22 -14.47
C ALA A 54 -4.64 -13.52 -13.09
N GLY A 55 -3.77 -12.55 -12.87
CA GLY A 55 -3.72 -11.74 -11.66
C GLY A 55 -5.02 -10.95 -11.43
N ALA A 56 -5.58 -10.35 -12.46
CA ALA A 56 -6.87 -9.66 -12.39
C ALA A 56 -8.01 -10.61 -11.95
N LYS A 57 -8.03 -11.83 -12.48
CA LYS A 57 -9.00 -12.85 -12.06
C LYS A 57 -8.83 -13.24 -10.60
N LEU A 58 -7.59 -13.51 -10.18
CA LEU A 58 -7.26 -13.85 -8.79
C LEU A 58 -7.60 -12.70 -7.83
N PHE A 59 -7.32 -11.46 -8.22
CA PHE A 59 -7.67 -10.27 -7.48
C PHE A 59 -9.18 -10.18 -7.24
N ARG A 60 -9.98 -10.31 -8.29
CA ARG A 60 -11.44 -10.30 -8.16
C ARG A 60 -11.96 -11.41 -7.23
N GLN A 61 -11.36 -12.58 -7.24
CA GLN A 61 -11.77 -13.70 -6.40
C GLN A 61 -11.40 -13.54 -4.92
N ASN A 62 -10.26 -12.91 -4.62
CA ASN A 62 -9.68 -12.91 -3.28
C ASN A 62 -9.62 -11.54 -2.62
N CYS A 63 -9.58 -10.45 -3.38
CA CYS A 63 -9.24 -9.12 -2.88
C CYS A 63 -10.39 -8.11 -3.05
N SER A 64 -11.30 -8.35 -4.01
CA SER A 64 -12.34 -7.39 -4.40
C SER A 64 -13.34 -7.06 -3.29
N ASN A 65 -13.61 -7.98 -2.37
CA ASN A 65 -14.52 -7.74 -1.24
C ASN A 65 -14.07 -6.55 -0.36
N CYS A 66 -12.77 -6.32 -0.29
CA CYS A 66 -12.20 -5.20 0.44
C CYS A 66 -11.81 -4.06 -0.50
N HIS A 67 -11.07 -4.37 -1.55
CA HIS A 67 -10.46 -3.34 -2.41
C HIS A 67 -11.31 -2.91 -3.61
N GLY A 68 -12.52 -3.48 -3.76
CA GLY A 68 -13.37 -3.25 -4.93
C GLY A 68 -12.89 -4.03 -6.17
N SER A 69 -13.78 -4.29 -7.13
CA SER A 69 -13.46 -5.04 -8.36
C SER A 69 -12.41 -4.35 -9.23
N GLU A 70 -12.40 -3.03 -9.21
CA GLU A 70 -11.48 -2.16 -9.95
C GLU A 70 -10.29 -1.69 -9.10
N ALA A 71 -10.08 -2.27 -7.90
CA ALA A 71 -9.03 -1.87 -6.96
C ALA A 71 -9.09 -0.41 -6.49
N LEU A 72 -10.24 0.24 -6.62
CA LEU A 72 -10.47 1.64 -6.19
C LEU A 72 -10.77 1.77 -4.69
N GLY A 73 -10.77 0.66 -3.97
CA GLY A 73 -11.08 0.64 -2.55
C GLY A 73 -12.57 0.74 -2.23
N THR A 74 -12.85 0.90 -0.96
CA THR A 74 -14.18 1.14 -0.40
C THR A 74 -14.09 2.23 0.67
N LYS A 75 -15.21 2.58 1.33
CA LYS A 75 -15.17 3.54 2.46
C LYS A 75 -14.23 3.10 3.59
N LYS A 76 -14.00 1.80 3.76
CA LYS A 76 -13.22 1.22 4.86
C LYS A 76 -11.81 0.79 4.44
N TYR A 77 -11.63 0.39 3.18
CA TYR A 77 -10.40 -0.23 2.69
C TYR A 77 -9.77 0.60 1.58
N PRO A 78 -8.44 0.62 1.48
CA PRO A 78 -7.73 1.57 0.63
C PRO A 78 -7.92 1.32 -0.86
N ASN A 79 -7.91 2.42 -1.59
CA ASN A 79 -7.68 2.45 -3.02
C ASN A 79 -6.23 1.99 -3.32
N LEU A 80 -6.05 1.15 -4.31
CA LEU A 80 -4.74 0.64 -4.72
C LEU A 80 -4.14 1.38 -5.93
N HIS A 81 -4.86 2.35 -6.50
CA HIS A 81 -4.35 3.29 -7.52
C HIS A 81 -3.64 4.48 -6.85
N THR A 82 -2.67 4.22 -6.01
CA THR A 82 -1.96 5.25 -5.25
C THR A 82 -0.48 5.28 -5.61
N GLU A 83 0.16 6.44 -5.42
CA GLU A 83 1.60 6.57 -5.60
C GLU A 83 2.39 5.58 -4.75
N GLN A 84 1.92 5.28 -3.56
CA GLN A 84 2.56 4.32 -2.68
C GLN A 84 2.60 2.91 -3.30
N VAL A 85 1.48 2.42 -3.86
CA VAL A 85 1.44 1.12 -4.56
C VAL A 85 2.26 1.16 -5.83
N ARG A 86 2.24 2.29 -6.53
CA ARG A 86 3.02 2.53 -7.74
C ARG A 86 4.52 2.47 -7.46
N ALA A 87 4.98 3.17 -6.42
CA ALA A 87 6.39 3.25 -6.05
C ALA A 87 6.91 1.96 -5.40
N ALA A 88 6.04 1.15 -4.76
CA ALA A 88 6.45 -0.11 -4.14
C ALA A 88 7.06 -1.06 -5.17
N THR A 89 8.17 -1.70 -4.80
CA THR A 89 8.78 -2.72 -5.67
C THR A 89 7.88 -3.96 -5.78
N PRO A 90 8.00 -4.76 -6.84
CA PRO A 90 7.27 -6.02 -6.96
C PRO A 90 7.48 -6.95 -5.75
N GLY A 91 8.72 -7.02 -5.25
CA GLY A 91 9.06 -7.84 -4.08
C GLY A 91 8.41 -7.36 -2.79
N GLU A 92 8.25 -6.04 -2.62
CA GLU A 92 7.51 -5.46 -1.49
C GLU A 92 6.03 -5.84 -1.53
N LEU A 93 5.40 -5.75 -2.70
CA LEU A 93 3.99 -6.12 -2.88
C LEU A 93 3.78 -7.63 -2.64
N GLU A 94 4.66 -8.49 -3.18
CA GLU A 94 4.59 -9.93 -2.94
C GLU A 94 4.74 -10.27 -1.46
N TRP A 95 5.70 -9.63 -0.78
CA TRP A 95 5.91 -9.80 0.65
C TRP A 95 4.67 -9.40 1.46
N LEU A 96 4.03 -8.27 1.11
CA LEU A 96 2.79 -7.81 1.74
C LEU A 96 1.66 -8.83 1.53
N LEU A 97 1.49 -9.35 0.32
CA LEU A 97 0.49 -10.38 0.04
C LEU A 97 0.75 -11.63 0.90
N LYS A 98 1.99 -12.09 0.95
CA LYS A 98 2.37 -13.28 1.71
C LYS A 98 2.13 -13.12 3.21
N ASN A 99 2.49 -11.97 3.79
CA ASN A 99 2.48 -11.77 5.24
C ASN A 99 1.21 -11.06 5.74
N GLY A 100 0.53 -10.31 4.86
CA GLY A 100 -0.60 -9.48 5.24
C GLY A 100 -0.20 -8.25 6.05
N SER A 101 -1.20 -7.52 6.49
CA SER A 101 -1.08 -6.38 7.42
C SER A 101 -2.24 -6.43 8.40
N MET A 102 -2.19 -7.38 9.34
CA MET A 102 -3.29 -7.67 10.27
C MET A 102 -3.71 -6.46 11.10
N ARG A 103 -2.77 -5.57 11.45
CA ARG A 103 -3.10 -4.32 12.16
C ARG A 103 -4.02 -3.41 11.36
N ASN A 104 -3.94 -3.50 10.02
CA ASN A 104 -4.78 -2.75 9.08
C ASN A 104 -5.94 -3.60 8.52
N GLY A 105 -6.17 -4.78 9.07
CA GLY A 105 -7.24 -5.68 8.66
C GLY A 105 -6.99 -6.47 7.37
N MET A 106 -5.77 -6.43 6.82
CA MET A 106 -5.41 -7.21 5.63
C MET A 106 -4.84 -8.58 6.05
N PRO A 107 -5.51 -9.70 5.72
CA PRO A 107 -5.03 -11.03 6.07
C PRO A 107 -3.80 -11.44 5.26
N SER A 108 -3.07 -12.44 5.77
CA SER A 108 -2.03 -13.14 5.01
C SER A 108 -2.66 -13.96 3.87
N TRP A 109 -2.04 -13.88 2.69
CA TRP A 109 -2.38 -14.67 1.52
C TRP A 109 -1.34 -15.75 1.23
N SER A 110 -0.63 -16.22 2.25
CA SER A 110 0.37 -17.29 2.14
C SER A 110 -0.21 -18.62 1.63
N ARG A 111 -1.54 -18.82 1.79
CA ARG A 111 -2.24 -19.98 1.23
C ARG A 111 -2.30 -20.00 -0.30
N LEU A 112 -2.19 -18.84 -0.96
CA LEU A 112 -2.06 -18.79 -2.40
C LEU A 112 -0.64 -19.24 -2.80
N PRO A 113 -0.49 -20.06 -3.83
CA PRO A 113 0.83 -20.37 -4.40
C PRO A 113 1.61 -19.11 -4.74
N GLU A 114 2.93 -19.13 -4.60
CA GLU A 114 3.78 -17.97 -4.88
C GLU A 114 3.56 -17.42 -6.30
N GLN A 115 3.41 -18.31 -7.28
CA GLN A 115 3.10 -17.93 -8.66
C GLN A 115 1.83 -17.07 -8.75
N GLN A 116 0.78 -17.43 -8.02
CA GLN A 116 -0.47 -16.66 -8.03
C GLN A 116 -0.31 -15.29 -7.38
N ARG A 117 0.47 -15.19 -6.30
CA ARG A 117 0.79 -13.89 -5.69
C ARG A 117 1.57 -13.01 -6.66
N TRP A 118 2.53 -13.54 -7.38
CA TRP A 118 3.25 -12.81 -8.43
C TRP A 118 2.36 -12.35 -9.59
N GLN A 119 1.37 -13.15 -9.98
CA GLN A 119 0.38 -12.75 -10.97
C GLN A 119 -0.49 -11.60 -10.46
N ILE A 120 -0.92 -11.64 -9.18
CA ILE A 120 -1.63 -10.51 -8.56
C ILE A 120 -0.74 -9.26 -8.57
N VAL A 121 0.55 -9.37 -8.24
CA VAL A 121 1.50 -8.25 -8.31
C VAL A 121 1.62 -7.71 -9.73
N ALA A 122 1.67 -8.57 -10.77
CA ALA A 122 1.68 -8.14 -12.16
C ALA A 122 0.43 -7.30 -12.50
N PHE A 123 -0.75 -7.73 -12.05
CA PHE A 123 -1.99 -6.97 -12.19
C PHE A 123 -1.92 -5.63 -11.46
N LEU A 124 -1.53 -5.59 -10.19
CA LEU A 124 -1.42 -4.34 -9.42
C LEU A 124 -0.47 -3.33 -10.08
N LYS A 125 0.65 -3.79 -10.61
CA LYS A 125 1.60 -2.94 -11.33
C LYS A 125 1.08 -2.47 -12.69
N SER A 126 0.10 -3.14 -13.27
CA SER A 126 -0.56 -2.73 -14.53
C SER A 126 -1.64 -1.66 -14.33
N LEU A 127 -2.07 -1.40 -13.11
CA LEU A 127 -3.06 -0.36 -12.78
C LEU A 127 -2.47 1.07 -12.81
N GLN A 128 -1.19 1.24 -13.09
CA GLN A 128 -0.40 2.46 -12.90
C GLN A 128 -0.32 3.29 -14.17
#